data_cfb1f24c66f1269b57447d2c22e4dac5
#
_entry.id   cfb1f24c66f1269b57447d2c22e4dac5
#
_cell.length_a   1.000
_cell.length_b   1.000
_cell.length_c   1.000
_cell.angle_alpha   90.00
_cell.angle_beta   90.00
_cell.angle_gamma   90.00
#
_symmetry.space_group_name_H-M   'P 1'
#
loop_
_entity.id
_entity.type
_entity.pdbx_description
1 polymer ?
#
loop_
_entity_poly.entity_id
_entity_poly.type
_entity_poly.pdbx_seq_one_letter_code
_entity_poly.pdbx_strand_id
1 'polypeptide(L)'
;MKKQRLSDMQKNQSKQRTPHEIITFNSMLYDECYVFDSDLAMNCVQQNLSFARQLGDKALEIEWTIKESFILSATGLLKEALDVMTPLNIGNQPNSIKIAYYSQMNYLYSHFGQYTGSGALQDQYVELEHIYNDSIHQFITRDDPEFLWHDVWYRINTGDLESTREQLRIKVDLSSMNTREDAMGAYALANIYRNAGDEDMFIRYLAMSGVADLRASNKDIASIQELAEILLERGDISRAYTYMNVCLQTSQEYHNRVRSVSIARVHDNILQEFLKRDETQRGVLKRANYLLIVLIVLLIIAIAWIVTNMVRLNHSRKKLHDMNKQLMRGRSELSLANEHLKEANESLQKVNEKMQQTNDQLKESNLVKEEYVGYVFSICSNYISKLEEYRKDINRKAKAKMLPEILAMTEKQTVVQDELKEFYQNFDAIFLHIYPNFINEFNSLLAPEERIEPRKGELLNTDLRIYALVRLGITDSVKISEFLHCSPQTVYNNRLKVRNKAIVPKENFTEAVRNLGSATD
;
A
#
# COMPACT_ATOMS: atom_id res chain seq x y z
N MET A 1 7.83 -11.97 3.21
CA MET A 1 9.27 -12.10 3.36
C MET A 1 9.72 -12.04 4.79
N LYS A 2 9.47 -10.96 5.54
CA LYS A 2 9.82 -10.87 6.97
C LYS A 2 9.27 -12.08 7.76
N LYS A 3 8.00 -12.43 7.59
CA LYS A 3 7.38 -13.62 8.20
C LYS A 3 8.13 -14.92 7.86
N GLN A 4 8.53 -15.12 6.61
CA GLN A 4 9.27 -16.30 6.20
C GLN A 4 10.65 -16.36 6.87
N ARG A 5 11.37 -15.24 6.87
CA ARG A 5 12.68 -15.13 7.52
C ARG A 5 12.60 -15.42 9.03
N LEU A 6 11.61 -14.85 9.70
CA LEU A 6 11.39 -15.12 11.13
C LEU A 6 11.06 -16.60 11.38
N SER A 7 10.22 -17.21 10.53
CA SER A 7 9.92 -18.64 10.61
C SER A 7 11.17 -19.52 10.41
N ASP A 8 12.04 -19.15 9.49
CA ASP A 8 13.27 -19.89 9.24
C ASP A 8 14.30 -19.69 10.38
N MET A 9 14.35 -18.51 10.99
CA MET A 9 15.11 -18.27 12.23
C MET A 9 14.56 -19.13 13.38
N GLN A 10 13.25 -19.15 13.61
CA GLN A 10 12.64 -19.97 14.68
C GLN A 10 12.96 -21.46 14.53
N LYS A 11 12.96 -22.01 13.31
CA LYS A 11 13.39 -23.41 13.07
C LYS A 11 14.84 -23.66 13.43
N ASN A 12 15.70 -22.64 13.34
CA ASN A 12 17.11 -22.75 13.72
C ASN A 12 17.33 -22.57 15.22
N GLN A 13 16.42 -21.96 15.95
CA GLN A 13 16.48 -21.82 17.42
C GLN A 13 16.59 -23.19 18.11
N SER A 14 15.84 -24.18 17.63
CA SER A 14 15.85 -25.54 18.19
C SER A 14 17.20 -26.27 18.06
N LYS A 15 18.15 -25.74 17.29
CA LYS A 15 19.49 -26.30 17.10
C LYS A 15 20.49 -25.82 18.17
N GLN A 16 20.16 -24.77 18.91
CA GLN A 16 21.00 -24.21 19.97
C GLN A 16 20.93 -25.12 21.20
N ARG A 17 22.08 -25.44 21.80
CA ARG A 17 22.17 -26.43 22.90
C ARG A 17 22.57 -25.81 24.23
N THR A 18 23.33 -24.74 24.22
CA THR A 18 23.78 -24.08 25.44
C THR A 18 22.95 -22.86 25.77
N PRO A 19 22.78 -22.48 27.05
CA PRO A 19 22.11 -21.26 27.45
C PRO A 19 22.65 -20.01 26.73
N HIS A 20 23.97 -19.92 26.59
CA HIS A 20 24.63 -18.80 25.91
C HIS A 20 24.28 -18.72 24.42
N GLU A 21 24.27 -19.86 23.71
CA GLU A 21 23.86 -19.92 22.31
C GLU A 21 22.39 -19.50 22.16
N ILE A 22 21.53 -19.95 23.07
CA ILE A 22 20.11 -19.61 23.06
C ILE A 22 19.92 -18.11 23.31
N ILE A 23 20.59 -17.54 24.31
CA ILE A 23 20.53 -16.11 24.63
C ILE A 23 20.96 -15.28 23.42
N THR A 24 22.09 -15.63 22.81
CA THR A 24 22.60 -14.93 21.63
C THR A 24 21.63 -15.03 20.46
N PHE A 25 21.11 -16.23 20.22
CA PHE A 25 20.15 -16.46 19.15
C PHE A 25 18.84 -15.70 19.39
N ASN A 26 18.32 -15.75 20.60
CA ASN A 26 17.10 -15.00 20.99
C ASN A 26 17.31 -13.50 20.87
N SER A 27 18.52 -13.00 21.18
CA SER A 27 18.86 -11.60 20.94
C SER A 27 18.72 -11.23 19.46
N MET A 28 19.35 -12.02 18.58
CA MET A 28 19.24 -11.81 17.13
C MET A 28 17.79 -11.92 16.62
N LEU A 29 17.02 -12.86 17.17
CA LEU A 29 15.62 -13.05 16.79
C LEU A 29 14.75 -11.89 17.31
N TYR A 30 14.99 -11.43 18.54
CA TYR A 30 14.33 -10.26 19.10
C TYR A 30 14.58 -9.04 18.24
N ASP A 31 15.82 -8.79 17.87
CA ASP A 31 16.23 -7.67 17.04
C ASP A 31 15.54 -7.65 15.67
N GLU A 32 15.23 -8.83 15.15
CA GLU A 32 14.46 -8.97 13.92
C GLU A 32 12.95 -8.77 14.11
N CYS A 33 12.39 -9.15 15.26
CA CYS A 33 10.93 -9.25 15.39
C CYS A 33 10.27 -8.18 16.27
N TYR A 34 11.02 -7.49 17.15
CA TYR A 34 10.41 -6.67 18.21
C TYR A 34 9.56 -5.49 17.73
N VAL A 35 9.74 -5.01 16.52
CA VAL A 35 8.88 -3.99 15.89
C VAL A 35 7.90 -4.56 14.85
N PHE A 36 7.88 -5.90 14.69
CA PHE A 36 7.08 -6.58 13.70
C PHE A 36 6.09 -7.60 14.30
N ASP A 37 6.53 -8.33 15.32
CA ASP A 37 5.79 -9.40 15.99
C ASP A 37 6.05 -9.35 17.50
N SER A 38 5.15 -8.69 18.22
CA SER A 38 5.27 -8.46 19.65
C SER A 38 5.25 -9.75 20.47
N ASP A 39 4.50 -10.77 20.02
CA ASP A 39 4.38 -12.02 20.72
C ASP A 39 5.69 -12.83 20.63
N LEU A 40 6.26 -12.89 19.43
CA LEU A 40 7.55 -13.54 19.23
C LEU A 40 8.67 -12.81 19.98
N ALA A 41 8.66 -11.48 19.98
CA ALA A 41 9.62 -10.68 20.74
C ALA A 41 9.50 -10.94 22.24
N MET A 42 8.29 -10.97 22.79
CA MET A 42 8.05 -11.27 24.20
C MET A 42 8.51 -12.69 24.57
N ASN A 43 8.32 -13.66 23.69
CA ASN A 43 8.85 -15.01 23.90
C ASN A 43 10.38 -15.04 24.01
N CYS A 44 11.10 -14.30 23.16
CA CYS A 44 12.55 -14.16 23.24
C CYS A 44 12.97 -13.53 24.58
N VAL A 45 12.27 -12.48 24.99
CA VAL A 45 12.50 -11.77 26.25
C VAL A 45 12.33 -12.73 27.44
N GLN A 46 11.21 -13.41 27.53
CA GLN A 46 10.91 -14.30 28.66
C GLN A 46 11.91 -15.46 28.78
N GLN A 47 12.31 -16.04 27.63
CA GLN A 47 13.34 -17.09 27.62
C GLN A 47 14.67 -16.56 28.13
N ASN A 48 15.12 -15.40 27.62
CA ASN A 48 16.40 -14.84 28.02
C ASN A 48 16.41 -14.34 29.47
N LEU A 49 15.30 -13.82 29.98
CA LEU A 49 15.12 -13.51 31.40
C LEU A 49 15.23 -14.77 32.25
N SER A 50 14.62 -15.88 31.83
CA SER A 50 14.74 -17.14 32.54
C SER A 50 16.20 -17.62 32.61
N PHE A 51 16.93 -17.55 31.50
CA PHE A 51 18.35 -17.91 31.47
C PHE A 51 19.23 -16.94 32.27
N ALA A 52 18.99 -15.63 32.19
CA ALA A 52 19.71 -14.65 32.97
C ALA A 52 19.61 -14.91 34.48
N ARG A 53 18.40 -15.24 34.95
CA ARG A 53 18.12 -15.63 36.34
C ARG A 53 18.80 -16.95 36.72
N GLN A 54 18.77 -17.95 35.84
CA GLN A 54 19.46 -19.22 36.06
C GLN A 54 20.97 -19.07 36.16
N LEU A 55 21.56 -18.18 35.35
CA LEU A 55 22.97 -17.87 35.33
C LEU A 55 23.40 -16.93 36.48
N GLY A 56 22.43 -16.29 37.15
CA GLY A 56 22.72 -15.26 38.16
C GLY A 56 23.30 -13.97 37.59
N ASP A 57 23.15 -13.76 36.27
CA ASP A 57 23.67 -12.57 35.58
C ASP A 57 22.69 -11.40 35.73
N LYS A 58 22.97 -10.55 36.72
CA LYS A 58 22.12 -9.40 37.03
C LYS A 58 22.11 -8.32 35.94
N ALA A 59 23.24 -8.14 35.26
CA ALA A 59 23.30 -7.16 34.17
C ALA A 59 22.41 -7.60 32.99
N LEU A 60 22.54 -8.86 32.63
CA LEU A 60 21.71 -9.47 31.59
C LEU A 60 20.23 -9.48 31.98
N GLU A 61 19.90 -9.78 33.24
CA GLU A 61 18.53 -9.72 33.74
C GLU A 61 17.94 -8.32 33.60
N ILE A 62 18.69 -7.28 33.97
CA ILE A 62 18.27 -5.89 33.82
C ILE A 62 18.07 -5.54 32.35
N GLU A 63 19.01 -5.89 31.48
CA GLU A 63 18.91 -5.63 30.04
C GLU A 63 17.62 -6.23 29.45
N TRP A 64 17.33 -7.49 29.74
CA TRP A 64 16.14 -8.14 29.21
C TRP A 64 14.85 -7.67 29.87
N THR A 65 14.88 -7.21 31.13
CA THR A 65 13.74 -6.56 31.78
C THR A 65 13.42 -5.21 31.12
N ILE A 66 14.42 -4.46 30.69
CA ILE A 66 14.22 -3.23 29.91
C ILE A 66 13.54 -3.55 28.57
N LYS A 67 13.97 -4.62 27.89
CA LYS A 67 13.36 -5.10 26.63
C LYS A 67 11.93 -5.61 26.87
N GLU A 68 11.64 -6.25 28.02
CA GLU A 68 10.29 -6.64 28.44
C GLU A 68 9.39 -5.40 28.57
N SER A 69 9.86 -4.42 29.32
CA SER A 69 9.14 -3.16 29.50
C SER A 69 8.86 -2.48 28.16
N PHE A 70 9.80 -2.54 27.22
CA PHE A 70 9.60 -1.99 25.89
C PHE A 70 8.42 -2.66 25.16
N ILE A 71 8.37 -4.00 25.10
CA ILE A 71 7.28 -4.71 24.42
C ILE A 71 5.94 -4.46 25.14
N LEU A 72 5.94 -4.44 26.47
CA LEU A 72 4.74 -4.11 27.25
C LEU A 72 4.25 -2.71 26.93
N SER A 73 5.15 -1.73 26.88
CA SER A 73 4.81 -0.35 26.53
C SER A 73 4.26 -0.25 25.09
N ALA A 74 4.95 -0.87 24.14
CA ALA A 74 4.59 -0.86 22.73
C ALA A 74 3.24 -1.56 22.46
N THR A 75 2.85 -2.51 23.31
CA THR A 75 1.54 -3.18 23.25
C THR A 75 0.47 -2.50 24.12
N GLY A 76 0.82 -1.43 24.84
CA GLY A 76 -0.09 -0.63 25.66
C GLY A 76 -0.37 -1.20 27.05
N LEU A 77 0.47 -2.10 27.55
CA LEU A 77 0.48 -2.59 28.93
C LEU A 77 1.40 -1.70 29.78
N LEU A 78 1.03 -0.40 29.85
CA LEU A 78 1.91 0.65 30.39
C LEU A 78 2.16 0.48 31.88
N LYS A 79 1.16 0.01 32.64
CA LYS A 79 1.30 -0.22 34.07
C LYS A 79 2.25 -1.38 34.35
N GLU A 80 2.10 -2.48 33.63
CA GLU A 80 2.96 -3.66 33.72
C GLU A 80 4.39 -3.31 33.29
N ALA A 81 4.55 -2.48 32.25
CA ALA A 81 5.85 -1.98 31.81
C ALA A 81 6.54 -1.17 32.92
N LEU A 82 5.80 -0.32 33.64
CA LEU A 82 6.33 0.45 34.75
C LEU A 82 6.68 -0.45 35.95
N ASP A 83 5.85 -1.44 36.23
CA ASP A 83 6.04 -2.34 37.35
C ASP A 83 7.30 -3.19 37.24
N VAL A 84 7.68 -3.60 36.01
CA VAL A 84 8.95 -4.33 35.81
C VAL A 84 10.18 -3.41 35.88
N MET A 85 10.03 -2.14 35.53
CA MET A 85 11.13 -1.17 35.56
C MET A 85 11.43 -0.62 36.95
N THR A 86 10.38 -0.39 37.76
CA THR A 86 10.50 0.28 39.07
C THR A 86 11.47 -0.40 40.04
N PRO A 87 11.53 -1.76 40.15
CA PRO A 87 12.42 -2.43 41.09
C PRO A 87 13.87 -2.51 40.60
N LEU A 88 14.20 -2.08 39.38
CA LEU A 88 15.54 -2.20 38.82
C LEU A 88 16.54 -1.26 39.53
N ASN A 89 17.63 -1.83 40.02
CA ASN A 89 18.74 -1.06 40.58
C ASN A 89 19.84 -0.91 39.52
N ILE A 90 19.94 0.29 38.93
CA ILE A 90 20.90 0.61 37.87
C ILE A 90 22.15 1.35 38.39
N GLY A 91 22.21 1.66 39.67
CA GLY A 91 23.27 2.51 40.23
C GLY A 91 24.70 2.07 39.85
N ASN A 92 25.00 0.78 39.99
CA ASN A 92 26.30 0.19 39.69
C ASN A 92 26.42 -0.44 38.30
N GLN A 93 25.44 -0.19 37.42
CA GLN A 93 25.43 -0.74 36.05
C GLN A 93 26.27 0.11 35.09
N PRO A 94 26.78 -0.49 34.01
CA PRO A 94 27.46 0.25 32.94
C PRO A 94 26.56 1.36 32.35
N ASN A 95 27.18 2.37 31.77
CA ASN A 95 26.48 3.50 31.16
C ASN A 95 25.48 3.04 30.06
N SER A 96 25.83 2.03 29.30
CA SER A 96 24.93 1.45 28.29
C SER A 96 23.60 0.99 28.88
N ILE A 97 23.62 0.31 30.03
CA ILE A 97 22.41 -0.14 30.72
C ILE A 97 21.64 1.06 31.31
N LYS A 98 22.35 2.05 31.85
CA LYS A 98 21.72 3.28 32.37
C LYS A 98 21.04 4.05 31.28
N ILE A 99 21.70 4.23 30.15
CA ILE A 99 21.10 4.86 28.95
C ILE A 99 19.85 4.09 28.50
N ALA A 100 19.95 2.77 28.35
CA ALA A 100 18.81 1.93 27.98
C ALA A 100 17.63 2.04 28.96
N TYR A 101 17.93 2.06 30.26
CA TYR A 101 16.92 2.23 31.31
C TYR A 101 16.22 3.59 31.21
N TYR A 102 16.97 4.66 31.15
CA TYR A 102 16.39 6.00 31.08
C TYR A 102 15.66 6.23 29.76
N SER A 103 16.17 5.66 28.68
CA SER A 103 15.51 5.68 27.37
C SER A 103 14.17 4.96 27.40
N GLN A 104 14.10 3.80 28.05
CA GLN A 104 12.85 3.07 28.21
C GLN A 104 11.85 3.81 29.11
N MET A 105 12.32 4.44 30.18
CA MET A 105 11.46 5.25 31.04
C MET A 105 10.93 6.48 30.30
N ASN A 106 11.78 7.15 29.52
CA ASN A 106 11.36 8.24 28.64
C ASN A 106 10.28 7.78 27.64
N TYR A 107 10.53 6.67 26.94
CA TYR A 107 9.56 6.07 26.02
C TYR A 107 8.22 5.72 26.69
N LEU A 108 8.29 5.15 27.89
CA LEU A 108 7.10 4.75 28.65
C LEU A 108 6.25 5.97 29.06
N TYR A 109 6.89 7.02 29.57
CA TYR A 109 6.16 8.24 29.97
C TYR A 109 5.61 9.02 28.77
N SER A 110 6.31 9.00 27.64
CA SER A 110 5.77 9.50 26.36
C SER A 110 4.47 8.78 25.97
N HIS A 111 4.42 7.46 26.15
CA HIS A 111 3.21 6.66 25.90
C HIS A 111 2.10 6.94 26.91
N PHE A 112 2.41 7.15 28.18
CA PHE A 112 1.42 7.58 29.17
C PHE A 112 0.83 8.95 28.78
N GLY A 113 1.67 9.90 28.36
CA GLY A 113 1.25 11.20 27.87
C GLY A 113 0.32 11.11 26.65
N GLN A 114 0.69 10.29 25.67
CA GLN A 114 -0.16 10.05 24.48
C GLN A 114 -1.50 9.39 24.83
N TYR A 115 -1.51 8.48 25.79
CA TYR A 115 -2.73 7.78 26.21
C TYR A 115 -3.70 8.70 26.94
N THR A 116 -3.21 9.60 27.79
CA THR A 116 -4.02 10.54 28.56
C THR A 116 -4.62 11.65 27.70
N GLY A 117 -3.98 12.01 26.62
CA GLY A 117 -4.47 12.95 25.60
C GLY A 117 -4.34 14.42 25.94
N SER A 118 -4.87 14.90 27.06
CA SER A 118 -4.76 16.31 27.48
C SER A 118 -5.09 16.49 28.97
N GLY A 119 -4.55 17.55 29.59
CA GLY A 119 -4.80 17.94 30.97
C GLY A 119 -3.63 17.72 31.92
N ALA A 120 -3.80 18.06 33.19
CA ALA A 120 -2.75 18.08 34.21
C ALA A 120 -1.97 16.77 34.36
N LEU A 121 -2.59 15.65 34.09
CA LEU A 121 -1.93 14.35 34.12
C LEU A 121 -0.98 14.17 32.94
N GLN A 122 -1.37 14.63 31.77
CA GLN A 122 -0.45 14.67 30.61
C GLN A 122 0.75 15.53 30.88
N ASP A 123 0.56 16.73 31.46
CA ASP A 123 1.65 17.65 31.79
C ASP A 123 2.66 17.00 32.74
N GLN A 124 2.18 16.25 33.74
CA GLN A 124 3.04 15.48 34.64
C GLN A 124 3.85 14.39 33.90
N TYR A 125 3.26 13.68 32.95
CA TYR A 125 3.97 12.67 32.18
C TYR A 125 4.99 13.29 31.23
N VAL A 126 4.71 14.42 30.62
CA VAL A 126 5.63 15.20 29.80
C VAL A 126 6.82 15.69 30.66
N GLU A 127 6.57 16.17 31.89
CA GLU A 127 7.64 16.54 32.81
C GLU A 127 8.55 15.35 33.15
N LEU A 128 7.97 14.18 33.44
CA LEU A 128 8.74 12.96 33.68
C LEU A 128 9.53 12.52 32.44
N GLU A 129 8.93 12.60 31.26
CA GLU A 129 9.63 12.35 29.98
C GLU A 129 10.87 13.24 29.86
N HIS A 130 10.76 14.54 30.17
CA HIS A 130 11.92 15.46 30.16
C HIS A 130 12.98 15.07 31.19
N ILE A 131 12.60 14.75 32.43
CA ILE A 131 13.52 14.32 33.48
C ILE A 131 14.34 13.08 33.05
N TYR A 132 13.66 12.11 32.45
CA TYR A 132 14.36 10.90 31.97
C TYR A 132 15.23 11.17 30.76
N ASN A 133 14.81 12.07 29.86
CA ASN A 133 15.64 12.51 28.75
C ASN A 133 16.93 13.24 29.25
N ASP A 134 16.81 14.12 30.21
CA ASP A 134 17.98 14.77 30.84
C ASP A 134 18.88 13.75 31.52
N SER A 135 18.30 12.69 32.08
CA SER A 135 19.10 11.61 32.71
C SER A 135 19.90 10.83 31.67
N ILE A 136 19.42 10.65 30.45
CA ILE A 136 20.17 10.03 29.35
C ILE A 136 21.45 10.85 29.07
N HIS A 137 21.31 12.17 28.96
CA HIS A 137 22.39 13.08 28.61
C HIS A 137 23.51 13.13 29.67
N GLN A 138 23.28 12.61 30.88
CA GLN A 138 24.34 12.44 31.89
C GLN A 138 25.32 11.29 31.58
N PHE A 139 24.90 10.32 30.78
CA PHE A 139 25.66 9.09 30.53
C PHE A 139 26.08 8.92 29.07
N ILE A 140 25.40 9.58 28.11
CA ILE A 140 25.75 9.54 26.70
C ILE A 140 26.72 10.67 26.37
N THR A 141 27.74 10.40 25.55
CA THR A 141 28.71 11.38 25.08
C THR A 141 28.49 11.71 23.61
N ARG A 142 29.01 12.86 23.15
CA ARG A 142 28.90 13.27 21.74
C ARG A 142 29.59 12.30 20.76
N ASP A 143 30.54 11.51 21.25
CA ASP A 143 31.23 10.50 20.45
C ASP A 143 30.45 9.19 20.33
N ASP A 144 29.33 9.07 21.06
CA ASP A 144 28.46 7.91 20.98
C ASP A 144 27.67 7.94 19.66
N PRO A 145 27.66 6.85 18.88
CA PRO A 145 26.92 6.78 17.64
C PRO A 145 25.41 7.05 17.78
N GLU A 146 24.86 6.79 18.97
CA GLU A 146 23.44 6.98 19.27
C GLU A 146 23.14 8.40 19.77
N PHE A 147 24.17 9.22 20.06
CA PHE A 147 23.97 10.55 20.63
C PHE A 147 22.97 11.40 19.86
N LEU A 148 23.08 11.40 18.53
CA LEU A 148 22.18 12.19 17.68
C LEU A 148 20.71 11.81 17.91
N TRP A 149 20.40 10.53 18.06
CA TRP A 149 19.03 10.05 18.20
C TRP A 149 18.40 10.36 19.56
N HIS A 150 19.23 10.45 20.60
CA HIS A 150 18.79 10.91 21.92
C HIS A 150 18.65 12.42 21.98
N ASP A 151 19.53 13.15 21.29
CA ASP A 151 19.64 14.59 21.33
C ASP A 151 18.66 15.28 20.37
N VAL A 152 18.27 14.61 19.28
CA VAL A 152 17.47 15.20 18.20
C VAL A 152 16.12 15.74 18.69
N TRP A 153 15.40 14.98 19.49
CA TRP A 153 14.10 15.39 20.00
C TRP A 153 14.20 16.49 21.04
N TYR A 154 15.23 16.42 21.87
CA TYR A 154 15.54 17.48 22.82
C TYR A 154 15.80 18.81 22.10
N ARG A 155 16.60 18.81 21.04
CA ARG A 155 16.88 20.01 20.23
C ARG A 155 15.66 20.50 19.45
N ILE A 156 14.86 19.62 18.92
CA ILE A 156 13.61 20.00 18.25
C ILE A 156 12.70 20.73 19.23
N ASN A 157 12.63 20.28 20.47
CA ASN A 157 11.80 20.89 21.51
C ASN A 157 12.42 22.16 22.10
N THR A 158 13.76 22.29 22.11
CA THR A 158 14.47 23.47 22.65
C THR A 158 14.75 24.56 21.62
N GLY A 159 14.50 24.30 20.33
CA GLY A 159 14.58 25.29 19.26
C GLY A 159 15.90 25.36 18.49
N ASP A 160 16.88 24.48 18.73
CA ASP A 160 18.12 24.36 17.91
C ASP A 160 17.83 23.56 16.61
N LEU A 161 17.02 24.14 15.76
CA LEU A 161 16.47 23.45 14.58
C LEU A 161 17.47 23.38 13.42
N GLU A 162 18.29 24.44 13.24
CA GLU A 162 19.16 24.55 12.06
C GLU A 162 20.31 23.53 12.11
N SER A 163 21.03 23.49 13.24
CA SER A 163 22.12 22.55 13.48
C SER A 163 21.63 21.10 13.43
N THR A 164 20.47 20.84 14.03
CA THR A 164 19.86 19.51 14.04
C THR A 164 19.43 19.08 12.64
N ARG A 165 18.85 19.98 11.84
CA ARG A 165 18.48 19.73 10.46
C ARG A 165 19.68 19.31 9.61
N GLU A 166 20.79 20.03 9.72
CA GLU A 166 21.98 19.73 8.94
C GLU A 166 22.57 18.37 9.31
N GLN A 167 22.68 18.05 10.61
CA GLN A 167 23.17 16.75 11.09
C GLN A 167 22.28 15.60 10.59
N LEU A 168 20.95 15.75 10.64
CA LEU A 168 20.02 14.75 10.14
C LEU A 168 20.15 14.55 8.63
N ARG A 169 20.31 15.62 7.85
CA ARG A 169 20.48 15.52 6.40
C ARG A 169 21.73 14.78 5.97
N ILE A 170 22.79 14.83 6.79
CA ILE A 170 24.01 14.06 6.57
C ILE A 170 23.79 12.59 6.91
N LYS A 171 23.06 12.31 7.99
CA LYS A 171 22.88 10.96 8.53
C LYS A 171 21.85 10.12 7.77
N VAL A 172 20.80 10.78 7.25
CA VAL A 172 19.68 10.12 6.58
C VAL A 172 19.99 9.91 5.09
N ASP A 173 19.96 8.67 4.66
CA ASP A 173 20.06 8.36 3.22
C ASP A 173 18.71 8.60 2.50
N LEU A 174 18.52 9.84 2.07
CA LEU A 174 17.30 10.25 1.34
C LEU A 174 17.14 9.54 -0.01
N SER A 175 18.16 8.86 -0.51
CA SER A 175 18.12 8.16 -1.81
C SER A 175 17.55 6.75 -1.67
N SER A 176 17.84 6.06 -0.58
CA SER A 176 17.40 4.69 -0.35
C SER A 176 16.09 4.59 0.43
N MET A 177 15.97 5.37 1.50
CA MET A 177 14.82 5.35 2.42
C MET A 177 14.40 3.91 2.78
N ASN A 178 15.36 3.08 3.14
CA ASN A 178 15.16 1.65 3.35
C ASN A 178 15.33 1.23 4.81
N THR A 179 15.84 2.14 5.64
CA THR A 179 16.18 1.86 7.02
C THR A 179 15.17 2.48 7.97
N ARG A 180 15.06 1.92 9.17
CA ARG A 180 14.33 2.57 10.26
C ARG A 180 14.98 3.90 10.65
N GLU A 181 16.31 3.97 10.60
CA GLU A 181 17.06 5.19 10.87
C GLU A 181 16.65 6.29 9.87
N ASP A 182 16.53 5.94 8.57
CA ASP A 182 16.01 6.87 7.56
C ASP A 182 14.59 7.34 7.90
N ALA A 183 13.73 6.41 8.34
CA ALA A 183 12.36 6.76 8.71
C ALA A 183 12.32 7.72 9.90
N MET A 184 13.10 7.43 10.96
CA MET A 184 13.21 8.30 12.13
C MET A 184 13.77 9.68 11.77
N GLY A 185 14.83 9.71 10.98
CA GLY A 185 15.45 10.96 10.56
C GLY A 185 14.53 11.78 9.66
N ALA A 186 13.81 11.13 8.75
CA ALA A 186 12.82 11.80 7.94
C ALA A 186 11.65 12.33 8.79
N TYR A 187 11.21 11.58 9.81
CA TYR A 187 10.17 12.06 10.74
C TYR A 187 10.65 13.24 11.57
N ALA A 188 11.89 13.21 12.05
CA ALA A 188 12.50 14.33 12.75
C ALA A 188 12.62 15.56 11.85
N LEU A 189 13.10 15.39 10.61
CA LEU A 189 13.12 16.45 9.60
C LEU A 189 11.73 17.01 9.32
N ALA A 190 10.71 16.17 9.21
CA ALA A 190 9.33 16.62 9.06
C ALA A 190 8.93 17.55 10.21
N ASN A 191 9.20 17.16 11.46
CA ASN A 191 8.87 18.00 12.63
C ASN A 191 9.65 19.33 12.66
N ILE A 192 10.92 19.33 12.23
CA ILE A 192 11.69 20.56 12.08
C ILE A 192 11.04 21.51 11.08
N TYR A 193 10.63 20.99 9.92
CA TYR A 193 9.95 21.80 8.90
C TYR A 193 8.55 22.24 9.33
N ARG A 194 7.84 21.41 10.11
CA ARG A 194 6.57 21.83 10.74
C ARG A 194 6.77 23.03 11.64
N ASN A 195 7.77 22.98 12.53
CA ASN A 195 8.11 24.06 13.45
C ASN A 195 8.57 25.32 12.71
N ALA A 196 9.18 25.16 11.54
CA ALA A 196 9.57 26.25 10.66
C ALA A 196 8.40 26.82 9.82
N GLY A 197 7.22 26.20 9.83
CA GLY A 197 6.06 26.60 9.03
C GLY A 197 6.15 26.22 7.55
N ASP A 198 7.10 25.38 7.16
CA ASP A 198 7.25 24.88 5.79
C ASP A 198 6.41 23.60 5.60
N GLU A 199 5.16 23.79 5.24
CA GLU A 199 4.17 22.71 5.11
C GLU A 199 4.53 21.72 4.00
N ASP A 200 5.10 22.18 2.89
CA ASP A 200 5.44 21.32 1.77
C ASP A 200 6.59 20.37 2.12
N MET A 201 7.63 20.88 2.76
CA MET A 201 8.75 20.07 3.22
C MET A 201 8.33 19.16 4.38
N PHE A 202 7.49 19.62 5.28
CA PHE A 202 6.89 18.81 6.32
C PHE A 202 6.21 17.56 5.75
N ILE A 203 5.27 17.74 4.83
CA ILE A 203 4.53 16.63 4.21
C ILE A 203 5.44 15.73 3.40
N ARG A 204 6.42 16.31 2.69
CA ARG A 204 7.40 15.54 1.93
C ARG A 204 8.19 14.59 2.82
N TYR A 205 8.79 15.10 3.89
CA TYR A 205 9.57 14.27 4.81
C TYR A 205 8.71 13.29 5.61
N LEU A 206 7.49 13.68 5.95
CA LEU A 206 6.52 12.79 6.57
C LEU A 206 6.18 11.60 5.65
N ALA A 207 5.98 11.85 4.35
CA ALA A 207 5.76 10.81 3.36
C ALA A 207 7.01 9.91 3.16
N MET A 208 8.21 10.50 3.17
CA MET A 208 9.45 9.75 3.08
C MET A 208 9.63 8.84 4.30
N SER A 209 9.34 9.34 5.51
CA SER A 209 9.32 8.53 6.72
C SER A 209 8.37 7.34 6.57
N GLY A 210 7.13 7.58 6.13
CA GLY A 210 6.17 6.52 5.88
C GLY A 210 6.69 5.46 4.90
N VAL A 211 7.30 5.86 3.81
CA VAL A 211 7.89 4.93 2.82
C VAL A 211 9.02 4.11 3.45
N ALA A 212 9.91 4.73 4.22
CA ALA A 212 11.02 4.04 4.86
C ALA A 212 10.52 3.02 5.90
N ASP A 213 9.57 3.42 6.76
CA ASP A 213 8.91 2.52 7.72
C ASP A 213 8.37 1.26 7.05
N LEU A 214 7.67 1.45 5.96
CA LEU A 214 7.03 0.39 5.22
C LEU A 214 8.08 -0.55 4.57
N ARG A 215 9.16 -0.01 4.00
CA ARG A 215 10.26 -0.80 3.43
C ARG A 215 11.02 -1.56 4.51
N ALA A 216 11.19 -0.97 5.67
CA ALA A 216 11.83 -1.60 6.83
C ALA A 216 10.94 -2.61 7.57
N SER A 217 9.69 -2.83 7.16
CA SER A 217 8.70 -3.68 7.85
C SER A 217 8.39 -3.24 9.28
N ASN A 218 8.37 -1.95 9.55
CA ASN A 218 7.96 -1.41 10.82
C ASN A 218 6.44 -1.43 10.95
N LYS A 219 5.92 -1.89 12.08
CA LYS A 219 4.48 -1.88 12.37
C LYS A 219 4.02 -0.64 13.16
N ASP A 220 4.91 0.20 13.61
CA ASP A 220 4.54 1.48 14.24
C ASP A 220 4.68 2.64 13.25
N ILE A 221 3.58 3.01 12.61
CA ILE A 221 3.47 3.89 11.45
C ILE A 221 2.83 5.24 11.78
N ALA A 222 3.48 6.02 12.68
CA ALA A 222 2.96 7.34 13.05
C ALA A 222 2.86 8.28 11.84
N SER A 223 3.85 8.29 10.95
CA SER A 223 3.90 9.17 9.78
C SER A 223 2.74 8.95 8.80
N ILE A 224 2.27 7.72 8.61
CA ILE A 224 1.12 7.47 7.72
C ILE A 224 -0.20 7.84 8.40
N GLN A 225 -0.31 7.65 9.71
CA GLN A 225 -1.47 8.15 10.44
C GLN A 225 -1.60 9.67 10.27
N GLU A 226 -0.53 10.39 10.50
CA GLU A 226 -0.49 11.84 10.38
C GLU A 226 -0.75 12.32 8.94
N LEU A 227 -0.21 11.60 7.95
CA LEU A 227 -0.55 11.84 6.54
C LEU A 227 -2.04 11.63 6.25
N ALA A 228 -2.66 10.63 6.88
CA ALA A 228 -4.10 10.41 6.73
C ALA A 228 -4.92 11.58 7.29
N GLU A 229 -4.49 12.14 8.43
CA GLU A 229 -5.12 13.32 9.05
C GLU A 229 -4.98 14.54 8.13
N ILE A 230 -3.79 14.80 7.61
CA ILE A 230 -3.54 15.89 6.65
C ILE A 230 -4.37 15.72 5.37
N LEU A 231 -4.45 14.49 4.85
CA LEU A 231 -5.26 14.19 3.67
C LEU A 231 -6.76 14.43 3.92
N LEU A 232 -7.23 14.12 5.13
CA LEU A 232 -8.61 14.43 5.54
C LEU A 232 -8.85 15.94 5.53
N GLU A 233 -7.97 16.73 6.15
CA GLU A 233 -8.04 18.18 6.19
C GLU A 233 -8.01 18.80 4.78
N ARG A 234 -7.24 18.22 3.88
CA ARG A 234 -7.16 18.62 2.47
C ARG A 234 -8.33 18.11 1.61
N GLY A 235 -9.27 17.36 2.19
CA GLY A 235 -10.44 16.83 1.51
C GLY A 235 -10.19 15.60 0.65
N ASP A 236 -9.01 14.98 0.71
CA ASP A 236 -8.73 13.70 0.06
C ASP A 236 -9.14 12.53 0.96
N ILE A 237 -10.44 12.42 1.14
CA ILE A 237 -11.04 11.45 2.05
C ILE A 237 -10.72 10.00 1.64
N SER A 238 -10.59 9.74 0.34
CA SER A 238 -10.33 8.39 -0.17
C SER A 238 -8.94 7.88 0.23
N ARG A 239 -7.90 8.69 0.06
CA ARG A 239 -6.55 8.33 0.51
C ARG A 239 -6.45 8.34 2.04
N ALA A 240 -7.07 9.32 2.71
CA ALA A 240 -7.14 9.38 4.16
C ALA A 240 -7.74 8.10 4.75
N TYR A 241 -8.87 7.64 4.21
CA TYR A 241 -9.53 6.40 4.62
C TYR A 241 -8.64 5.17 4.38
N THR A 242 -8.02 5.10 3.20
CA THR A 242 -7.12 4.00 2.85
C THR A 242 -5.92 3.92 3.81
N TYR A 243 -5.26 5.05 4.06
CA TYR A 243 -4.09 5.11 4.95
C TYR A 243 -4.48 4.78 6.40
N MET A 244 -5.62 5.30 6.86
CA MET A 244 -6.07 5.05 8.23
C MET A 244 -6.48 3.58 8.45
N ASN A 245 -7.10 2.92 7.47
CA ASN A 245 -7.38 1.49 7.54
C ASN A 245 -6.10 0.67 7.67
N VAL A 246 -5.08 1.06 6.94
CA VAL A 246 -3.77 0.43 7.01
C VAL A 246 -3.18 0.61 8.42
N CYS A 247 -3.25 1.81 8.98
CA CYS A 247 -2.82 2.08 10.35
C CYS A 247 -3.56 1.20 11.37
N LEU A 248 -4.87 1.11 11.23
CA LEU A 248 -5.70 0.31 12.13
C LEU A 248 -5.34 -1.18 12.05
N GLN A 249 -5.30 -1.74 10.84
CA GLN A 249 -4.94 -3.12 10.64
C GLN A 249 -3.57 -3.44 11.25
N THR A 250 -2.59 -2.59 11.01
CA THR A 250 -1.22 -2.83 11.45
C THR A 250 -1.06 -2.69 12.95
N SER A 251 -1.75 -1.72 13.59
CA SER A 251 -1.76 -1.59 15.05
C SER A 251 -2.42 -2.80 15.73
N GLN A 252 -3.47 -3.35 15.11
CA GLN A 252 -4.11 -4.58 15.58
C GLN A 252 -3.20 -5.80 15.44
N GLU A 253 -2.55 -5.97 14.30
CA GLU A 253 -1.61 -7.07 14.06
C GLU A 253 -0.40 -7.03 15.01
N TYR A 254 -0.01 -5.86 15.47
CA TYR A 254 1.07 -5.68 16.44
C TYR A 254 0.59 -5.71 17.89
N HIS A 255 -0.71 -5.71 18.12
CA HIS A 255 -1.36 -5.56 19.45
C HIS A 255 -1.09 -4.20 20.11
N ASN A 256 -0.79 -3.13 19.36
CA ASN A 256 -0.57 -1.79 19.92
C ASN A 256 -1.91 -1.14 20.34
N ARG A 257 -2.29 -1.33 21.60
CA ARG A 257 -3.55 -0.83 22.16
C ARG A 257 -3.60 0.69 22.22
N VAL A 258 -2.49 1.34 22.59
CA VAL A 258 -2.41 2.81 22.67
C VAL A 258 -2.63 3.40 21.28
N ARG A 259 -1.93 2.87 20.30
CA ARG A 259 -2.06 3.33 18.91
C ARG A 259 -3.44 3.00 18.34
N SER A 260 -3.98 1.85 18.65
CA SER A 260 -5.34 1.45 18.19
C SER A 260 -6.41 2.40 18.71
N VAL A 261 -6.31 2.87 19.95
CA VAL A 261 -7.25 3.85 20.52
C VAL A 261 -7.11 5.22 19.84
N SER A 262 -5.87 5.69 19.63
CA SER A 262 -5.59 6.94 18.91
C SER A 262 -6.14 6.88 17.48
N ILE A 263 -5.83 5.81 16.75
CA ILE A 263 -6.29 5.61 15.38
C ILE A 263 -7.82 5.51 15.32
N ALA A 264 -8.46 4.78 16.25
CA ALA A 264 -9.91 4.58 16.24
C ALA A 264 -10.67 5.92 16.31
N ARG A 265 -10.17 6.86 17.08
CA ARG A 265 -10.78 8.20 17.21
C ARG A 265 -10.76 8.97 15.89
N VAL A 266 -9.64 8.93 15.17
CA VAL A 266 -9.50 9.62 13.87
C VAL A 266 -10.17 8.82 12.76
N HIS A 267 -10.05 7.49 12.80
CA HIS A 267 -10.68 6.59 11.84
C HIS A 267 -12.19 6.77 11.79
N ASP A 268 -12.85 6.93 12.94
CA ASP A 268 -14.29 7.16 12.99
C ASP A 268 -14.68 8.45 12.27
N ASN A 269 -13.94 9.53 12.46
CA ASN A 269 -14.18 10.80 11.76
C ASN A 269 -13.98 10.63 10.24
N ILE A 270 -12.89 9.97 9.83
CA ILE A 270 -12.63 9.70 8.40
C ILE A 270 -13.71 8.80 7.81
N LEU A 271 -14.12 7.77 8.55
CA LEU A 271 -15.17 6.86 8.11
C LEU A 271 -16.51 7.60 7.94
N GLN A 272 -16.87 8.44 8.90
CA GLN A 272 -18.09 9.26 8.81
C GLN A 272 -18.07 10.18 7.59
N GLU A 273 -16.97 10.89 7.35
CA GLU A 273 -16.84 11.76 6.18
C GLU A 273 -16.81 10.95 4.87
N PHE A 274 -16.17 9.79 4.88
CA PHE A 274 -16.17 8.86 3.73
C PHE A 274 -17.60 8.36 3.43
N LEU A 275 -18.33 7.91 4.45
CA LEU A 275 -19.71 7.44 4.31
C LEU A 275 -20.64 8.56 3.86
N LYS A 276 -20.51 9.75 4.43
CA LYS A 276 -21.28 10.93 4.04
C LYS A 276 -21.03 11.31 2.57
N ARG A 277 -19.79 11.22 2.11
CA ARG A 277 -19.44 11.47 0.71
C ARG A 277 -19.99 10.37 -0.20
N ASP A 278 -19.89 9.12 0.22
CA ASP A 278 -20.47 7.98 -0.51
C ASP A 278 -22.00 8.11 -0.59
N GLU A 279 -22.66 8.45 0.51
CA GLU A 279 -24.12 8.74 0.52
C GLU A 279 -24.49 9.90 -0.40
N THR A 280 -23.67 10.96 -0.40
CA THR A 280 -23.87 12.11 -1.28
C THR A 280 -23.74 11.70 -2.75
N GLN A 281 -22.70 10.95 -3.09
CA GLN A 281 -22.48 10.41 -4.43
C GLN A 281 -23.63 9.46 -4.85
N ARG A 282 -24.02 8.55 -3.94
CA ARG A 282 -25.19 7.68 -4.16
C ARG A 282 -26.47 8.48 -4.32
N GLY A 283 -26.61 9.57 -3.57
CA GLY A 283 -27.73 10.50 -3.72
C GLY A 283 -27.77 11.17 -5.09
N VAL A 284 -26.61 11.59 -5.60
CA VAL A 284 -26.48 12.15 -6.96
C VAL A 284 -26.80 11.07 -8.01
N LEU A 285 -26.26 9.87 -7.86
CA LEU A 285 -26.54 8.74 -8.74
C LEU A 285 -28.04 8.36 -8.72
N LYS A 286 -28.65 8.31 -7.54
CA LYS A 286 -30.10 8.08 -7.42
C LYS A 286 -30.91 9.15 -8.13
N ARG A 287 -30.57 10.44 -7.95
CA ARG A 287 -31.24 11.56 -8.67
C ARG A 287 -31.04 11.45 -10.17
N ALA A 288 -29.82 11.13 -10.63
CA ALA A 288 -29.54 10.91 -12.04
C ALA A 288 -30.35 9.73 -12.59
N ASN A 289 -30.46 8.62 -11.85
CA ASN A 289 -31.28 7.48 -12.24
C ASN A 289 -32.77 7.84 -12.27
N TYR A 290 -33.28 8.61 -11.29
CA TYR A 290 -34.66 9.11 -11.32
C TYR A 290 -34.92 10.00 -12.53
N LEU A 291 -34.00 10.91 -12.85
CA LEU A 291 -34.11 11.73 -14.06
C LEU A 291 -34.10 10.87 -15.33
N LEU A 292 -33.25 9.86 -15.36
CA LEU A 292 -33.18 8.91 -16.48
C LEU A 292 -34.50 8.11 -16.64
N ILE A 293 -35.07 7.65 -15.53
CA ILE A 293 -36.39 6.98 -15.52
C ILE A 293 -37.49 7.93 -16.02
N VAL A 294 -37.51 9.18 -15.53
CA VAL A 294 -38.47 10.19 -16.00
C VAL A 294 -38.31 10.41 -17.51
N LEU A 295 -37.08 10.50 -17.98
CA LEU A 295 -36.79 10.69 -19.41
C LEU A 295 -37.23 9.50 -20.25
N ILE A 296 -37.03 8.27 -19.75
CA ILE A 296 -37.55 7.04 -20.39
C ILE A 296 -39.08 7.05 -20.42
N VAL A 297 -39.73 7.43 -19.32
CA VAL A 297 -41.20 7.52 -19.27
C VAL A 297 -41.72 8.56 -20.27
N LEU A 298 -41.08 9.73 -20.32
CA LEU A 298 -41.42 10.75 -21.31
C LEU A 298 -41.22 10.24 -22.74
N LEU A 299 -40.16 9.49 -22.99
CA LEU A 299 -39.87 8.88 -24.29
C LEU A 299 -40.95 7.85 -24.66
N ILE A 300 -41.35 7.02 -23.69
CA ILE A 300 -42.46 6.06 -23.90
C ILE A 300 -43.77 6.79 -24.21
N ILE A 301 -44.06 7.89 -23.48
CA ILE A 301 -45.25 8.72 -23.75
C ILE A 301 -45.16 9.34 -25.15
N ALA A 302 -43.99 9.85 -25.54
CA ALA A 302 -43.77 10.40 -26.87
C ALA A 302 -43.95 9.34 -27.97
N ILE A 303 -43.41 8.14 -27.77
CA ILE A 303 -43.58 7.01 -28.69
C ILE A 303 -45.06 6.62 -28.76
N ALA A 304 -45.74 6.50 -27.62
CA ALA A 304 -47.20 6.20 -27.58
C ALA A 304 -48.02 7.29 -28.29
N TRP A 305 -47.64 8.57 -28.10
CA TRP A 305 -48.25 9.68 -28.79
C TRP A 305 -48.01 9.63 -30.32
N ILE A 306 -46.80 9.31 -30.74
CA ILE A 306 -46.46 9.09 -32.16
C ILE A 306 -47.24 7.94 -32.73
N VAL A 307 -47.31 6.80 -31.99
CA VAL A 307 -48.08 5.63 -32.42
C VAL A 307 -49.57 5.96 -32.52
N THR A 308 -50.15 6.66 -31.54
CA THR A 308 -51.56 7.08 -31.57
C THR A 308 -51.84 8.06 -32.71
N ASN A 309 -50.92 8.99 -32.97
CA ASN A 309 -51.03 9.88 -34.13
C ASN A 309 -50.86 9.12 -35.46
N MET A 310 -49.92 8.14 -35.51
CA MET A 310 -49.79 7.25 -36.67
C MET A 310 -51.08 6.44 -36.92
N VAL A 311 -51.70 5.92 -35.85
CA VAL A 311 -52.98 5.19 -35.96
C VAL A 311 -54.10 6.12 -36.43
N ARG A 312 -54.15 7.36 -35.88
CA ARG A 312 -55.13 8.38 -36.36
C ARG A 312 -54.84 8.77 -37.79
N LEU A 313 -53.59 8.93 -38.18
CA LEU A 313 -53.18 9.24 -39.54
C LEU A 313 -53.54 8.09 -40.51
N ASN A 314 -53.28 6.84 -40.05
CA ASN A 314 -53.68 5.65 -40.83
C ASN A 314 -55.20 5.51 -40.96
N HIS A 315 -55.90 5.88 -39.89
CA HIS A 315 -57.38 5.88 -39.99
C HIS A 315 -57.90 6.95 -40.96
N SER A 316 -57.27 8.14 -40.92
CA SER A 316 -57.55 9.20 -41.90
C SER A 316 -57.14 8.80 -43.32
N ARG A 317 -55.96 8.13 -43.44
CA ARG A 317 -55.47 7.57 -44.71
C ARG A 317 -56.41 6.47 -45.24
N LYS A 318 -56.96 5.60 -44.37
CA LYS A 318 -57.94 4.63 -44.75
C LYS A 318 -59.25 5.29 -45.27
N LYS A 319 -59.69 6.35 -44.55
CA LYS A 319 -60.82 7.15 -45.02
C LYS A 319 -60.59 7.81 -46.40
N LEU A 320 -59.37 8.34 -46.59
CA LEU A 320 -58.95 8.88 -47.88
C LEU A 320 -58.82 7.78 -48.94
N HIS A 321 -58.32 6.59 -48.54
CA HIS A 321 -58.15 5.46 -49.42
C HIS A 321 -59.51 4.87 -49.82
N ASP A 322 -60.51 4.83 -48.91
CA ASP A 322 -61.89 4.42 -49.22
C ASP A 322 -62.57 5.45 -50.13
N MET A 323 -62.22 6.74 -50.02
CA MET A 323 -62.61 7.79 -50.93
C MET A 323 -61.86 7.71 -52.27
N ASN A 324 -60.57 7.29 -52.25
CA ASN A 324 -59.79 7.10 -53.48
C ASN A 324 -60.01 5.71 -54.15
N LYS A 325 -60.62 4.75 -53.44
CA LYS A 325 -61.04 3.48 -54.04
C LYS A 325 -62.07 3.64 -55.16
N GLN A 326 -62.69 4.81 -55.23
CA GLN A 326 -63.53 5.20 -56.37
C GLN A 326 -62.71 5.71 -57.58
N LEU A 327 -61.44 5.95 -57.42
CA LEU A 327 -60.53 6.32 -58.51
C LEU A 327 -59.57 5.16 -58.86
N MET A 328 -60.09 4.23 -59.63
CA MET A 328 -59.48 2.99 -60.11
C MET A 328 -58.27 3.20 -61.06
N ARG A 329 -57.24 3.92 -60.73
CA ARG A 329 -56.06 3.96 -61.61
C ARG A 329 -54.64 3.90 -60.88
N GLY A 330 -54.62 3.80 -59.56
CA GLY A 330 -53.32 3.80 -58.80
C GLY A 330 -52.79 2.43 -58.41
N ARG A 331 -53.31 1.35 -58.90
CA ARG A 331 -52.98 -0.01 -58.41
C ARG A 331 -51.59 -0.51 -58.77
N SER A 332 -50.96 0.05 -59.80
CA SER A 332 -49.64 -0.38 -60.21
C SER A 332 -48.49 0.32 -59.45
N GLU A 333 -48.71 1.56 -58.99
CA GLU A 333 -47.66 2.31 -58.23
C GLU A 333 -47.61 1.85 -56.77
N LEU A 334 -48.70 1.38 -56.19
CA LEU A 334 -48.74 0.88 -54.81
C LEU A 334 -47.96 -0.45 -54.60
N SER A 335 -47.93 -1.28 -55.67
CA SER A 335 -47.19 -2.54 -55.64
C SER A 335 -45.70 -2.33 -55.61
N LEU A 336 -45.18 -1.32 -56.32
CA LEU A 336 -43.75 -0.98 -56.32
C LEU A 336 -43.31 -0.36 -54.98
N ALA A 337 -44.17 0.45 -54.36
CA ALA A 337 -43.86 1.06 -53.07
C ALA A 337 -43.77 0.03 -51.92
N ASN A 338 -44.55 -1.02 -51.97
CA ASN A 338 -44.50 -2.12 -50.97
C ASN A 338 -43.23 -2.99 -51.10
N GLU A 339 -42.71 -3.15 -52.30
CA GLU A 339 -41.47 -3.89 -52.53
C GLU A 339 -40.25 -3.12 -51.98
N HIS A 340 -40.22 -1.82 -52.21
CA HIS A 340 -39.17 -0.96 -51.63
C HIS A 340 -39.23 -0.84 -50.10
N LEU A 341 -40.45 -0.87 -49.50
CA LEU A 341 -40.62 -0.88 -48.05
C LEU A 341 -40.13 -2.20 -47.42
N LYS A 342 -40.25 -3.30 -48.13
CA LYS A 342 -39.76 -4.61 -47.68
C LYS A 342 -38.25 -4.65 -47.68
N GLU A 343 -37.60 -4.13 -48.74
CA GLU A 343 -36.14 -4.04 -48.79
C GLU A 343 -35.56 -3.10 -47.70
N ALA A 344 -36.25 -1.99 -47.43
CA ALA A 344 -35.83 -1.05 -46.40
C ALA A 344 -35.99 -1.66 -44.98
N ASN A 345 -37.04 -2.43 -44.71
CA ASN A 345 -37.24 -3.11 -43.44
C ASN A 345 -36.21 -4.25 -43.19
N GLU A 346 -35.88 -4.99 -44.24
CA GLU A 346 -34.83 -6.02 -44.17
C GLU A 346 -33.43 -5.37 -43.88
N SER A 347 -33.22 -4.19 -44.44
CA SER A 347 -31.98 -3.42 -44.16
C SER A 347 -31.94 -2.89 -42.71
N LEU A 348 -33.06 -2.38 -42.19
CA LEU A 348 -33.19 -1.90 -40.82
C LEU A 348 -33.03 -3.03 -39.78
N GLN A 349 -33.54 -4.22 -40.09
CA GLN A 349 -33.40 -5.38 -39.22
C GLN A 349 -31.95 -5.81 -39.09
N LYS A 350 -31.20 -5.83 -40.20
CA LYS A 350 -29.75 -6.12 -40.20
C LYS A 350 -28.94 -5.08 -39.41
N VAL A 351 -29.32 -3.81 -39.47
CA VAL A 351 -28.65 -2.74 -38.70
C VAL A 351 -28.92 -2.90 -37.20
N ASN A 352 -30.15 -3.26 -36.80
CA ASN A 352 -30.52 -3.49 -35.42
C ASN A 352 -29.80 -4.71 -34.81
N GLU A 353 -29.68 -5.79 -35.56
CA GLU A 353 -28.95 -6.99 -35.12
C GLU A 353 -27.45 -6.68 -34.93
N LYS A 354 -26.85 -5.91 -35.84
CA LYS A 354 -25.45 -5.50 -35.73
C LYS A 354 -25.20 -4.55 -34.55
N MET A 355 -26.16 -3.68 -34.25
CA MET A 355 -26.09 -2.76 -33.12
C MET A 355 -26.21 -3.50 -31.78
N GLN A 356 -27.01 -4.56 -31.74
CA GLN A 356 -27.18 -5.41 -30.57
C GLN A 356 -25.89 -6.22 -30.26
N GLN A 357 -25.29 -6.80 -31.31
CA GLN A 357 -23.99 -7.48 -31.18
C GLN A 357 -22.88 -6.54 -30.67
N THR A 358 -22.83 -5.32 -31.19
CA THR A 358 -21.82 -4.33 -30.76
C THR A 358 -22.01 -3.91 -29.29
N ASN A 359 -23.25 -3.84 -28.83
CA ASN A 359 -23.58 -3.50 -27.45
C ASN A 359 -23.22 -4.62 -26.47
N ASP A 360 -23.38 -5.87 -26.89
CA ASP A 360 -23.00 -7.03 -26.07
C ASP A 360 -21.46 -7.14 -25.97
N GLN A 361 -20.73 -6.90 -27.05
CA GLN A 361 -19.26 -6.81 -27.05
C GLN A 361 -18.74 -5.66 -26.18
N LEU A 362 -19.44 -4.52 -26.18
CA LEU A 362 -19.08 -3.37 -25.35
C LEU A 362 -19.27 -3.69 -23.85
N LYS A 363 -20.34 -4.41 -23.49
CA LYS A 363 -20.61 -4.87 -22.13
C LYS A 363 -19.52 -5.82 -21.65
N GLU A 364 -19.15 -6.79 -22.47
CA GLU A 364 -18.09 -7.75 -22.16
C GLU A 364 -16.74 -7.05 -21.96
N SER A 365 -16.38 -6.12 -22.85
CA SER A 365 -15.16 -5.31 -22.74
C SER A 365 -15.12 -4.44 -21.48
N ASN A 366 -16.28 -3.89 -21.07
CA ASN A 366 -16.35 -3.09 -19.85
C ASN A 366 -16.23 -3.94 -18.59
N LEU A 367 -16.82 -5.13 -18.58
CA LEU A 367 -16.72 -6.08 -17.46
C LEU A 367 -15.24 -6.47 -17.19
N VAL A 368 -14.51 -6.75 -18.27
CA VAL A 368 -13.07 -7.05 -18.19
C VAL A 368 -12.27 -5.85 -17.64
N LYS A 369 -12.64 -4.63 -18.03
CA LYS A 369 -12.00 -3.41 -17.51
C LYS A 369 -12.28 -3.19 -16.02
N GLU A 370 -13.51 -3.42 -15.58
CA GLU A 370 -13.89 -3.28 -14.17
C GLU A 370 -13.17 -4.31 -13.30
N GLU A 371 -13.06 -5.54 -13.75
CA GLU A 371 -12.32 -6.59 -13.08
C GLU A 371 -10.81 -6.22 -12.97
N TYR A 372 -10.23 -5.69 -14.04
CA TYR A 372 -8.85 -5.21 -14.05
C TYR A 372 -8.60 -4.09 -13.03
N VAL A 373 -9.50 -3.11 -12.97
CA VAL A 373 -9.42 -2.02 -11.99
C VAL A 373 -9.51 -2.57 -10.57
N GLY A 374 -10.39 -3.53 -10.31
CA GLY A 374 -10.50 -4.20 -9.02
C GLY A 374 -9.18 -4.90 -8.61
N TYR A 375 -8.55 -5.62 -9.52
CA TYR A 375 -7.26 -6.26 -9.27
C TYR A 375 -6.13 -5.26 -8.99
N VAL A 376 -6.05 -4.16 -9.75
CA VAL A 376 -5.05 -3.11 -9.53
C VAL A 376 -5.22 -2.47 -8.15
N PHE A 377 -6.46 -2.16 -7.74
CA PHE A 377 -6.73 -1.63 -6.40
C PHE A 377 -6.38 -2.61 -5.29
N SER A 378 -6.65 -3.89 -5.50
CA SER A 378 -6.27 -4.95 -4.54
C SER A 378 -4.75 -5.02 -4.35
N ILE A 379 -3.98 -4.96 -5.43
CA ILE A 379 -2.51 -4.93 -5.36
C ILE A 379 -2.04 -3.67 -4.62
N CYS A 380 -2.55 -2.50 -4.98
CA CYS A 380 -2.17 -1.26 -4.33
C CYS A 380 -2.47 -1.28 -2.83
N SER A 381 -3.64 -1.78 -2.44
CA SER A 381 -4.04 -1.93 -1.03
C SER A 381 -3.10 -2.86 -0.26
N ASN A 382 -2.70 -3.96 -0.88
CA ASN A 382 -1.77 -4.92 -0.28
C ASN A 382 -0.38 -4.30 -0.07
N TYR A 383 0.10 -3.54 -1.07
CA TYR A 383 1.37 -2.82 -0.95
C TYR A 383 1.34 -1.74 0.13
N ILE A 384 0.24 -1.00 0.23
CA ILE A 384 0.06 0.00 1.29
C ILE A 384 0.06 -0.67 2.67
N SER A 385 -0.59 -1.81 2.83
CA SER A 385 -0.61 -2.58 4.08
C SER A 385 0.79 -3.04 4.52
N LYS A 386 1.58 -3.56 3.58
CA LYS A 386 2.96 -3.98 3.82
C LYS A 386 3.87 -2.81 4.20
N LEU A 387 3.73 -1.69 3.50
CA LEU A 387 4.44 -0.46 3.79
C LEU A 387 4.16 0.06 5.21
N GLU A 388 2.92 -0.08 5.68
CA GLU A 388 2.48 0.29 7.03
C GLU A 388 3.12 -0.58 8.13
N GLU A 389 3.26 -1.86 7.85
CA GLU A 389 3.89 -2.83 8.73
C GLU A 389 5.39 -2.52 8.92
N TYR A 390 6.10 -2.21 7.83
CA TYR A 390 7.50 -1.77 7.82
C TYR A 390 7.73 -0.52 8.69
N ARG A 391 6.86 0.47 8.55
CA ARG A 391 6.94 1.71 9.33
C ARG A 391 6.78 1.49 10.83
N LYS A 392 5.82 0.66 11.24
CA LYS A 392 5.58 0.36 12.66
C LYS A 392 6.78 -0.31 13.30
N ASP A 393 7.40 -1.22 12.57
CA ASP A 393 8.55 -1.99 13.07
C ASP A 393 9.77 -1.09 13.31
N ILE A 394 10.08 -0.20 12.38
CA ILE A 394 11.15 0.77 12.54
C ILE A 394 10.89 1.73 13.71
N ASN A 395 9.67 2.25 13.84
CA ASN A 395 9.33 3.19 14.89
C ASN A 395 9.41 2.55 16.30
N ARG A 396 9.05 1.27 16.41
CA ARG A 396 9.18 0.49 17.65
C ARG A 396 10.64 0.35 18.07
N LYS A 397 11.52 -0.02 17.14
CA LYS A 397 12.97 -0.16 17.37
C LYS A 397 13.64 1.18 17.65
N ALA A 398 13.21 2.26 16.99
CA ALA A 398 13.70 3.61 17.24
C ALA A 398 13.38 4.08 18.66
N LYS A 399 12.16 3.87 19.12
CA LYS A 399 11.74 4.20 20.49
C LYS A 399 12.48 3.38 21.53
N ALA A 400 12.86 2.15 21.20
CA ALA A 400 13.69 1.29 22.05
C ALA A 400 15.19 1.64 22.02
N LYS A 401 15.60 2.62 21.22
CA LYS A 401 17.00 3.05 21.04
C LYS A 401 17.95 1.94 20.56
N MET A 402 17.43 0.97 19.81
CA MET A 402 18.17 -0.21 19.34
C MET A 402 18.77 0.05 17.95
N LEU A 403 19.68 1.00 17.87
CA LEU A 403 20.31 1.49 16.63
C LEU A 403 21.00 0.37 15.80
N PRO A 404 21.76 -0.55 16.41
CA PRO A 404 22.42 -1.62 15.66
C PRO A 404 21.44 -2.54 14.94
N GLU A 405 20.28 -2.75 15.52
CA GLU A 405 19.25 -3.61 14.95
C GLU A 405 18.46 -2.94 13.83
N ILE A 406 18.28 -1.62 13.92
CA ILE A 406 17.73 -0.84 12.85
C ILE A 406 18.68 -0.90 11.65
N LEU A 407 19.96 -0.69 11.86
CA LEU A 407 20.99 -0.79 10.83
C LEU A 407 21.00 -2.19 10.19
N ALA A 408 20.98 -3.24 11.00
CA ALA A 408 20.96 -4.62 10.48
C ALA A 408 19.70 -4.96 9.66
N MET A 409 18.55 -4.37 10.00
CA MET A 409 17.32 -4.54 9.23
C MET A 409 17.35 -3.81 7.89
N THR A 410 18.02 -2.69 7.84
CA THR A 410 17.97 -1.76 6.72
C THR A 410 19.13 -1.93 5.75
N GLU A 411 20.24 -2.53 6.16
CA GLU A 411 21.35 -2.91 5.28
C GLU A 411 21.05 -4.13 4.40
N LYS A 412 19.99 -4.89 4.70
CA LYS A 412 19.66 -6.08 3.90
C LYS A 412 18.89 -5.71 2.62
N GLN A 413 19.60 -5.69 1.52
CA GLN A 413 19.04 -5.56 0.17
C GLN A 413 17.99 -6.64 -0.20
N THR A 414 17.92 -7.73 0.57
CA THR A 414 17.03 -8.86 0.28
C THR A 414 15.54 -8.51 0.42
N VAL A 415 15.16 -7.56 1.27
CA VAL A 415 13.75 -7.19 1.50
C VAL A 415 13.10 -6.62 0.24
N VAL A 416 13.79 -5.75 -0.47
CA VAL A 416 13.27 -5.18 -1.72
C VAL A 416 13.18 -6.22 -2.82
N GLN A 417 14.14 -7.15 -2.89
CA GLN A 417 14.16 -8.17 -3.94
C GLN A 417 13.02 -9.17 -3.80
N ASP A 418 12.61 -9.48 -2.59
CA ASP A 418 11.56 -10.45 -2.38
C ASP A 418 10.17 -9.80 -2.48
N GLU A 419 10.00 -8.54 -2.08
CA GLU A 419 8.80 -7.76 -2.37
C GLU A 419 8.59 -7.58 -3.89
N LEU A 420 9.67 -7.33 -4.62
CA LEU A 420 9.63 -7.31 -6.07
C LEU A 420 9.23 -8.66 -6.66
N LYS A 421 9.70 -9.75 -6.08
CA LYS A 421 9.32 -11.10 -6.53
C LYS A 421 7.83 -11.36 -6.35
N GLU A 422 7.27 -10.99 -5.19
CA GLU A 422 5.83 -11.09 -4.93
C GLU A 422 5.02 -10.18 -5.87
N PHE A 423 5.48 -8.97 -6.08
CA PHE A 423 4.88 -8.04 -7.04
C PHE A 423 4.80 -8.65 -8.44
N TYR A 424 5.91 -9.24 -8.90
CA TYR A 424 5.92 -9.87 -10.22
C TYR A 424 5.02 -11.10 -10.28
N GLN A 425 4.95 -11.90 -9.22
CA GLN A 425 4.03 -13.05 -9.17
C GLN A 425 2.57 -12.61 -9.26
N ASN A 426 2.20 -11.56 -8.55
CA ASN A 426 0.86 -10.99 -8.60
C ASN A 426 0.56 -10.41 -10.00
N PHE A 427 1.48 -9.66 -10.57
CA PHE A 427 1.36 -9.13 -11.92
C PHE A 427 1.20 -10.26 -12.94
N ASP A 428 2.07 -11.25 -12.89
CA ASP A 428 2.08 -12.40 -13.82
C ASP A 428 0.75 -13.16 -13.74
N ALA A 429 0.28 -13.43 -12.51
CA ALA A 429 -0.97 -14.15 -12.29
C ALA A 429 -2.17 -13.40 -12.88
N ILE A 430 -2.26 -12.09 -12.61
CA ILE A 430 -3.35 -11.25 -13.13
C ILE A 430 -3.26 -11.14 -14.65
N PHE A 431 -2.07 -10.91 -15.16
CA PHE A 431 -1.87 -10.77 -16.59
C PHE A 431 -2.27 -12.04 -17.34
N LEU A 432 -1.85 -13.22 -16.83
CA LEU A 432 -2.20 -14.51 -17.43
C LEU A 432 -3.66 -14.90 -17.20
N HIS A 433 -4.32 -14.35 -16.17
CA HIS A 433 -5.77 -14.50 -16.02
C HIS A 433 -6.53 -13.76 -17.13
N ILE A 434 -6.05 -12.56 -17.49
CA ILE A 434 -6.66 -11.75 -18.57
C ILE A 434 -6.27 -12.30 -19.95
N TYR A 435 -5.05 -12.78 -20.09
CA TYR A 435 -4.49 -13.31 -21.33
C TYR A 435 -3.96 -14.75 -21.15
N PRO A 436 -4.84 -15.75 -20.97
CA PRO A 436 -4.42 -17.12 -20.62
C PRO A 436 -3.48 -17.76 -21.67
N ASN A 437 -3.67 -17.40 -22.92
CA ASN A 437 -2.90 -17.95 -24.04
C ASN A 437 -1.66 -17.13 -24.40
N PHE A 438 -1.36 -16.04 -23.67
CA PHE A 438 -0.32 -15.09 -24.04
C PHE A 438 1.01 -15.73 -24.34
N ILE A 439 1.48 -16.68 -23.51
CA ILE A 439 2.80 -17.33 -23.69
C ILE A 439 2.83 -18.11 -25.00
N ASN A 440 1.76 -18.85 -25.29
CA ASN A 440 1.67 -19.64 -26.52
C ASN A 440 1.59 -18.72 -27.76
N GLU A 441 0.76 -17.72 -27.71
CA GLU A 441 0.59 -16.75 -28.79
C GLU A 441 1.86 -15.91 -28.99
N PHE A 442 2.52 -15.49 -27.91
CA PHE A 442 3.80 -14.79 -27.99
C PHE A 442 4.88 -15.67 -28.61
N ASN A 443 4.96 -16.90 -28.20
CA ASN A 443 5.91 -17.86 -28.76
C ASN A 443 5.61 -18.24 -30.21
N SER A 444 4.39 -18.03 -30.69
CA SER A 444 4.07 -18.18 -32.13
C SER A 444 4.69 -17.07 -32.99
N LEU A 445 5.10 -15.95 -32.39
CA LEU A 445 5.81 -14.87 -33.08
C LEU A 445 7.33 -15.09 -33.15
N LEU A 446 7.86 -16.14 -32.47
CA LEU A 446 9.28 -16.48 -32.39
C LEU A 446 9.60 -17.74 -33.17
N ALA A 447 10.84 -17.87 -33.61
CA ALA A 447 11.33 -19.10 -34.25
C ALA A 447 11.17 -20.29 -33.29
N PRO A 448 10.84 -21.49 -33.79
CA PRO A 448 10.52 -22.64 -32.93
C PRO A 448 11.63 -23.01 -31.94
N GLU A 449 12.90 -22.86 -32.33
CA GLU A 449 14.10 -23.11 -31.52
C GLU A 449 14.43 -21.99 -30.53
N GLU A 450 13.77 -20.84 -30.65
CA GLU A 450 14.02 -19.64 -29.87
C GLU A 450 12.83 -19.25 -28.95
N ARG A 451 11.90 -20.17 -28.76
CA ARG A 451 10.76 -20.00 -27.85
C ARG A 451 11.21 -19.70 -26.43
N ILE A 452 10.45 -18.88 -25.77
CA ILE A 452 10.76 -18.43 -24.42
C ILE A 452 9.79 -19.10 -23.45
N GLU A 453 10.33 -19.93 -22.58
CA GLU A 453 9.55 -20.58 -21.52
C GLU A 453 9.95 -20.01 -20.15
N PRO A 454 9.00 -19.79 -19.25
CA PRO A 454 9.29 -19.43 -17.88
C PRO A 454 10.09 -20.53 -17.18
N ARG A 455 10.94 -20.15 -16.23
CA ARG A 455 11.66 -21.12 -15.40
C ARG A 455 10.69 -21.85 -14.46
N LYS A 456 11.06 -23.04 -14.03
CA LYS A 456 10.24 -23.84 -13.11
C LYS A 456 9.96 -23.04 -11.82
N GLY A 457 8.68 -22.71 -11.60
CA GLY A 457 8.22 -21.90 -10.45
C GLY A 457 8.03 -20.40 -10.75
N GLU A 458 8.27 -19.95 -11.97
CA GLU A 458 7.90 -18.60 -12.44
C GLU A 458 6.74 -18.69 -13.43
N LEU A 459 5.81 -17.73 -13.36
CA LEU A 459 4.70 -17.61 -14.32
C LEU A 459 5.15 -16.92 -15.60
N LEU A 460 5.93 -15.85 -15.47
CA LEU A 460 6.59 -15.15 -16.57
C LEU A 460 8.04 -14.87 -16.18
N ASN A 461 8.97 -14.97 -17.13
CA ASN A 461 10.33 -14.45 -16.95
C ASN A 461 10.40 -12.95 -17.34
N THR A 462 11.55 -12.32 -17.15
CA THR A 462 11.75 -10.90 -17.45
C THR A 462 11.43 -10.56 -18.91
N ASP A 463 11.81 -11.40 -19.84
CA ASP A 463 11.54 -11.18 -21.26
C ASP A 463 10.04 -11.19 -21.55
N LEU A 464 9.33 -12.16 -21.01
CA LEU A 464 7.86 -12.27 -21.14
C LEU A 464 7.12 -11.12 -20.43
N ARG A 465 7.59 -10.69 -19.24
CA ARG A 465 7.01 -9.53 -18.55
C ARG A 465 7.17 -8.23 -19.33
N ILE A 466 8.32 -8.02 -19.97
CA ILE A 466 8.52 -6.88 -20.87
C ILE A 466 7.43 -6.86 -21.94
N TYR A 467 7.18 -8.00 -22.55
CA TYR A 467 6.19 -8.07 -23.63
C TYR A 467 4.73 -8.18 -23.14
N ALA A 468 4.51 -8.64 -21.92
CA ALA A 468 3.23 -8.50 -21.24
C ALA A 468 2.87 -7.02 -21.02
N LEU A 469 3.83 -6.21 -20.61
CA LEU A 469 3.64 -4.75 -20.49
C LEU A 469 3.40 -4.09 -21.85
N VAL A 470 4.11 -4.51 -22.88
CA VAL A 470 3.86 -4.07 -24.26
C VAL A 470 2.45 -4.43 -24.71
N ARG A 471 1.97 -5.62 -24.38
CA ARG A 471 0.58 -6.06 -24.65
C ARG A 471 -0.44 -5.17 -23.96
N LEU A 472 -0.16 -4.72 -22.75
CA LEU A 472 -0.98 -3.77 -21.99
C LEU A 472 -0.86 -2.32 -22.51
N GLY A 473 -0.08 -2.08 -23.56
CA GLY A 473 0.10 -0.75 -24.18
C GLY A 473 1.26 0.06 -23.59
N ILE A 474 2.01 -0.47 -22.64
CA ILE A 474 3.18 0.18 -22.07
C ILE A 474 4.39 -0.15 -22.96
N THR A 475 4.65 0.69 -23.96
CA THR A 475 5.72 0.45 -24.94
C THR A 475 7.01 1.20 -24.64
N ASP A 476 6.95 2.19 -23.77
CA ASP A 476 8.10 3.00 -23.35
C ASP A 476 9.06 2.18 -22.49
N SER A 477 10.32 2.09 -22.92
CA SER A 477 11.35 1.31 -22.23
C SER A 477 11.72 1.87 -20.85
N VAL A 478 11.54 3.18 -20.63
CA VAL A 478 11.78 3.81 -19.33
C VAL A 478 10.69 3.36 -18.35
N LYS A 479 9.42 3.47 -18.74
CA LYS A 479 8.29 3.00 -17.92
C LYS A 479 8.36 1.50 -17.63
N ILE A 480 8.78 0.71 -18.63
CA ILE A 480 8.98 -0.74 -18.43
C ILE A 480 10.13 -0.98 -17.45
N SER A 481 11.22 -0.22 -17.52
CA SER A 481 12.36 -0.37 -16.60
C SER A 481 12.01 0.02 -15.17
N GLU A 482 11.20 1.06 -14.99
CA GLU A 482 10.66 1.45 -13.69
C GLU A 482 9.79 0.35 -13.09
N PHE A 483 8.89 -0.22 -13.88
CA PHE A 483 8.03 -1.32 -13.46
C PHE A 483 8.84 -2.58 -13.08
N LEU A 484 9.89 -2.89 -13.86
CA LEU A 484 10.73 -4.07 -13.65
C LEU A 484 11.92 -3.80 -12.73
N HIS A 485 12.02 -2.60 -12.14
CA HIS A 485 13.12 -2.19 -11.28
C HIS A 485 14.50 -2.56 -11.84
N CYS A 486 14.70 -2.34 -13.13
CA CYS A 486 15.94 -2.60 -13.83
C CYS A 486 16.38 -1.37 -14.62
N SER A 487 17.59 -1.40 -15.18
CA SER A 487 18.04 -0.28 -15.99
C SER A 487 17.28 -0.20 -17.34
N PRO A 488 17.00 1.00 -17.88
CA PRO A 488 16.43 1.14 -19.21
C PRO A 488 17.25 0.42 -20.29
N GLN A 489 18.57 0.36 -20.09
CA GLN A 489 19.47 -0.36 -20.97
C GLN A 489 19.21 -1.88 -20.95
N THR A 490 18.86 -2.42 -19.79
CA THR A 490 18.48 -3.84 -19.65
C THR A 490 17.22 -4.16 -20.45
N VAL A 491 16.20 -3.30 -20.32
CA VAL A 491 14.96 -3.45 -21.11
C VAL A 491 15.23 -3.38 -22.60
N TYR A 492 16.04 -2.39 -23.01
CA TYR A 492 16.41 -2.22 -24.41
C TYR A 492 17.12 -3.48 -24.95
N ASN A 493 18.10 -3.99 -24.21
CA ASN A 493 18.86 -5.17 -24.61
C ASN A 493 17.98 -6.42 -24.71
N ASN A 494 17.09 -6.63 -23.74
CA ASN A 494 16.15 -7.77 -23.76
C ASN A 494 15.17 -7.64 -24.93
N ARG A 495 14.63 -6.45 -25.16
CA ARG A 495 13.75 -6.23 -26.32
C ARG A 495 14.47 -6.47 -27.64
N LEU A 496 15.70 -5.99 -27.76
CA LEU A 496 16.51 -6.21 -28.96
C LEU A 496 16.79 -7.70 -29.17
N LYS A 497 17.18 -8.40 -28.11
CA LYS A 497 17.44 -9.85 -28.11
C LYS A 497 16.22 -10.63 -28.57
N VAL A 498 15.06 -10.38 -27.98
CA VAL A 498 13.83 -11.10 -28.31
C VAL A 498 13.33 -10.75 -29.71
N ARG A 499 13.38 -9.47 -30.09
CA ARG A 499 12.99 -9.03 -31.43
C ARG A 499 13.87 -9.65 -32.54
N ASN A 500 15.13 -9.98 -32.22
CA ASN A 500 16.01 -10.67 -33.17
C ASN A 500 15.63 -12.15 -33.38
N LYS A 501 14.80 -12.72 -32.51
CA LYS A 501 14.30 -14.09 -32.55
C LYS A 501 12.92 -14.21 -33.21
N ALA A 502 12.32 -13.09 -33.57
CA ALA A 502 10.99 -13.03 -34.15
C ALA A 502 10.99 -13.52 -35.62
N ILE A 503 9.92 -14.23 -35.97
CA ILE A 503 9.63 -14.63 -37.36
C ILE A 503 8.90 -13.53 -38.13
N VAL A 504 8.28 -12.60 -37.42
CA VAL A 504 7.64 -11.43 -38.01
C VAL A 504 8.65 -10.29 -38.26
N PRO A 505 8.42 -9.37 -39.21
CA PRO A 505 9.31 -8.24 -39.45
C PRO A 505 9.56 -7.45 -38.16
N LYS A 506 10.83 -7.13 -37.89
CA LYS A 506 11.27 -6.46 -36.65
C LYS A 506 10.55 -5.15 -36.35
N GLU A 507 10.12 -4.45 -37.37
CA GLU A 507 9.39 -3.18 -37.29
C GLU A 507 7.97 -3.39 -36.77
N ASN A 508 7.34 -4.51 -37.13
CA ASN A 508 5.97 -4.83 -36.79
C ASN A 508 5.84 -5.67 -35.51
N PHE A 509 6.96 -6.15 -34.92
CA PHE A 509 6.95 -7.07 -33.80
C PHE A 509 6.22 -6.49 -32.56
N THR A 510 6.43 -5.21 -32.26
CA THR A 510 5.76 -4.54 -31.15
C THR A 510 4.24 -4.45 -31.34
N GLU A 511 3.81 -4.20 -32.57
CA GLU A 511 2.41 -4.12 -32.93
C GLU A 511 1.75 -5.51 -32.95
N ALA A 512 2.46 -6.52 -33.46
CA ALA A 512 2.02 -7.91 -33.40
C ALA A 512 1.79 -8.36 -31.93
N VAL A 513 2.70 -8.02 -31.02
CA VAL A 513 2.53 -8.31 -29.59
C VAL A 513 1.33 -7.55 -28.97
N ARG A 514 1.10 -6.31 -29.35
CA ARG A 514 -0.06 -5.53 -28.86
C ARG A 514 -1.40 -6.15 -29.27
N ASN A 515 -1.43 -6.82 -30.38
CA ASN A 515 -2.64 -7.42 -30.94
C ASN A 515 -2.84 -8.88 -30.53
N LEU A 516 -1.94 -9.49 -29.73
CA LEU A 516 -2.14 -10.84 -29.19
C LEU A 516 -3.42 -10.92 -28.37
N GLY A 517 -4.23 -11.95 -28.56
CA GLY A 517 -5.51 -12.11 -27.85
C GLY A 517 -6.60 -11.10 -28.22
N SER A 518 -6.38 -10.19 -29.16
CA SER A 518 -7.49 -9.50 -29.81
C SER A 518 -8.08 -10.48 -30.82
N ALA A 519 -9.37 -10.82 -30.66
CA ALA A 519 -10.07 -11.58 -31.68
C ALA A 519 -9.87 -10.87 -33.02
N THR A 520 -9.07 -11.48 -33.87
CA THR A 520 -9.03 -11.11 -35.29
C THR A 520 -10.35 -11.58 -35.86
N ASP A 521 -11.21 -10.63 -36.24
CA ASP A 521 -12.34 -10.88 -37.17
C ASP A 521 -11.84 -11.56 -38.45
#